data_720a7da26453ca8282cd4377b805f0f8
#
_entry.id   720a7da26453ca8282cd4377b805f0f8
#
_cell.length_a   1.000
_cell.length_b   1.000
_cell.length_c   1.000
_cell.angle_alpha   90.00
_cell.angle_beta   90.00
_cell.angle_gamma   90.00
#
_symmetry.space_group_name_H-M   'P 1'
#
loop_
_entity.id
_entity.type
_entity.pdbx_description
1 polymer ?
#
loop_
_entity_poly.entity_id
_entity_poly.type
_entity_poly.pdbx_seq_one_letter_code
_entity_poly.pdbx_strand_id
1 'polypeptide(L)'
;MYMKPIPFVLAAFLSLPTLADEASVKKAVEAKIGGPVTSVTKTTYLGLYEVYADGQVLYTDDKVSALLIGSLIDGKTMKNITTERMQKLTAIKFSELPLAQAVKQVRGDGKRVFATFEDPNCGYCKKMAKEIAKLDNVTIYTFLYPILSQDSREKSNQIWCATDRAKAWNDWMVDGKAPAGKGDCDTTAITTTLETGRKLAINGTPTIFFADGERVPGAIPLARIEQKLAQTPSSGK
;
A
#
# COMPACT_ATOMS: atom_id res chain seq x y z
N MET A 1 26.91 -21.22 -78.17
CA MET A 1 26.95 -20.22 -77.06
C MET A 1 25.83 -20.56 -76.11
N TYR A 2 26.11 -21.38 -75.06
CA TYR A 2 25.13 -21.91 -74.11
C TYR A 2 25.02 -20.97 -72.92
N MET A 3 23.88 -20.28 -72.74
CA MET A 3 23.57 -19.52 -71.52
C MET A 3 23.08 -20.48 -70.43
N LYS A 4 23.80 -20.57 -69.29
CA LYS A 4 23.38 -21.28 -68.08
C LYS A 4 22.36 -20.42 -67.32
N PRO A 5 21.23 -20.99 -66.82
CA PRO A 5 20.31 -20.26 -65.98
C PRO A 5 20.85 -20.14 -64.59
N ILE A 6 20.83 -18.92 -64.01
CA ILE A 6 21.19 -18.60 -62.65
C ILE A 6 19.95 -18.90 -61.77
N PRO A 7 20.03 -19.72 -60.72
CA PRO A 7 18.90 -19.95 -59.84
C PRO A 7 18.71 -18.73 -58.91
N PHE A 8 17.52 -18.16 -58.99
CA PHE A 8 17.08 -17.10 -58.10
C PHE A 8 16.69 -17.75 -56.74
N VAL A 9 17.53 -17.62 -55.72
CA VAL A 9 17.24 -18.06 -54.36
C VAL A 9 16.35 -17.00 -53.71
N LEU A 10 15.07 -17.31 -53.61
CA LEU A 10 14.10 -16.48 -52.86
C LEU A 10 14.31 -16.71 -51.36
N ALA A 11 15.05 -15.84 -50.71
CA ALA A 11 15.20 -15.86 -49.24
C ALA A 11 13.87 -15.40 -48.61
N ALA A 12 13.10 -16.35 -48.12
CA ALA A 12 11.91 -16.07 -47.30
C ALA A 12 12.37 -15.59 -45.94
N PHE A 13 12.30 -14.29 -45.69
CA PHE A 13 12.45 -13.72 -44.33
C PHE A 13 11.24 -14.14 -43.49
N LEU A 14 11.40 -15.20 -42.71
CA LEU A 14 10.51 -15.55 -41.63
C LEU A 14 10.68 -14.47 -40.52
N SER A 15 9.81 -13.45 -40.56
CA SER A 15 9.66 -12.52 -39.43
C SER A 15 9.05 -13.31 -38.25
N LEU A 16 9.87 -13.75 -37.35
CA LEU A 16 9.43 -14.25 -36.06
C LEU A 16 8.72 -13.09 -35.33
N PRO A 17 7.52 -13.31 -34.79
CA PRO A 17 6.88 -12.30 -33.97
C PRO A 17 7.79 -12.04 -32.75
N THR A 18 8.40 -10.86 -32.69
CA THR A 18 9.10 -10.39 -31.50
C THR A 18 8.02 -10.21 -30.44
N LEU A 19 8.05 -11.06 -29.41
CA LEU A 19 7.28 -10.82 -28.20
C LEU A 19 7.74 -9.46 -27.66
N ALA A 20 6.80 -8.58 -27.33
CA ALA A 20 7.12 -7.32 -26.69
C ALA A 20 7.87 -7.63 -25.40
N ASP A 21 8.96 -6.91 -25.14
CA ASP A 21 9.68 -7.00 -23.89
C ASP A 21 9.02 -6.12 -22.82
N GLU A 22 9.39 -6.31 -21.57
CA GLU A 22 8.84 -5.56 -20.43
C GLU A 22 9.07 -4.05 -20.58
N ALA A 23 10.16 -3.64 -21.23
CA ALA A 23 10.50 -2.23 -21.45
C ALA A 23 9.57 -1.57 -22.47
N SER A 24 9.24 -2.27 -23.54
CA SER A 24 8.30 -1.76 -24.57
C SER A 24 6.88 -1.64 -24.01
N VAL A 25 6.43 -2.64 -23.24
CA VAL A 25 5.13 -2.59 -22.55
C VAL A 25 5.11 -1.44 -21.53
N LYS A 26 6.18 -1.26 -20.76
CA LYS A 26 6.31 -0.14 -19.82
C LYS A 26 6.09 1.20 -20.49
N LYS A 27 6.84 1.47 -21.56
CA LYS A 27 6.74 2.72 -22.31
C LYS A 27 5.35 2.95 -22.91
N ALA A 28 4.73 1.88 -23.43
CA ALA A 28 3.39 1.96 -24.01
C ALA A 28 2.31 2.23 -22.94
N VAL A 29 2.44 1.64 -21.75
CA VAL A 29 1.51 1.91 -20.62
C VAL A 29 1.70 3.33 -20.11
N GLU A 30 2.94 3.80 -19.89
CA GLU A 30 3.23 5.18 -19.46
C GLU A 30 2.59 6.21 -20.41
N ALA A 31 2.67 5.99 -21.70
CA ALA A 31 2.04 6.85 -22.70
C ALA A 31 0.50 6.88 -22.59
N LYS A 32 -0.13 5.77 -22.17
CA LYS A 32 -1.60 5.67 -22.06
C LYS A 32 -2.13 6.23 -20.75
N ILE A 33 -1.44 5.99 -19.62
CA ILE A 33 -1.90 6.44 -18.30
C ILE A 33 -1.45 7.87 -17.97
N GLY A 34 -0.49 8.41 -18.74
CA GLY A 34 0.06 9.76 -18.50
C GLY A 34 0.88 9.89 -17.22
N GLY A 35 1.42 8.78 -16.71
CA GLY A 35 2.17 8.73 -15.45
C GLY A 35 3.24 7.65 -15.43
N PRO A 36 4.14 7.68 -14.43
CA PRO A 36 5.24 6.73 -14.35
C PRO A 36 4.78 5.32 -13.99
N VAL A 37 5.37 4.32 -14.62
CA VAL A 37 5.24 2.91 -14.28
C VAL A 37 6.47 2.47 -13.47
N THR A 38 6.24 1.93 -12.29
CA THR A 38 7.31 1.47 -11.39
C THR A 38 7.94 0.19 -11.92
N SER A 39 7.14 -0.82 -12.26
CA SER A 39 7.63 -2.08 -12.81
C SER A 39 6.64 -2.72 -13.77
N VAL A 40 7.18 -3.53 -14.70
CA VAL A 40 6.43 -4.43 -15.57
C VAL A 40 7.06 -5.81 -15.45
N THR A 41 6.25 -6.84 -15.33
CA THR A 41 6.72 -8.24 -15.23
C THR A 41 5.78 -9.14 -16.00
N LYS A 42 6.31 -10.00 -16.87
CA LYS A 42 5.50 -10.98 -17.58
C LYS A 42 4.96 -12.02 -16.60
N THR A 43 3.65 -12.26 -16.64
CA THR A 43 3.02 -13.28 -15.79
C THR A 43 2.99 -14.65 -16.49
N THR A 44 2.71 -15.70 -15.72
CA THR A 44 2.43 -17.04 -16.26
C THR A 44 0.96 -17.21 -16.66
N TYR A 45 0.14 -16.19 -16.52
CA TYR A 45 -1.30 -16.23 -16.72
C TYR A 45 -1.68 -15.54 -18.04
N LEU A 46 -2.34 -16.26 -18.93
CA LEU A 46 -3.00 -15.73 -20.15
C LEU A 46 -2.11 -14.84 -21.04
N GLY A 47 -0.77 -14.94 -20.93
CA GLY A 47 0.15 -14.05 -21.65
C GLY A 47 0.17 -12.61 -21.17
N LEU A 48 -0.45 -12.32 -20.02
CA LEU A 48 -0.55 -10.97 -19.46
C LEU A 48 0.78 -10.51 -18.86
N TYR A 49 0.98 -9.21 -18.89
CA TYR A 49 1.98 -8.48 -18.12
C TYR A 49 1.33 -7.86 -16.88
N GLU A 50 1.96 -8.03 -15.75
CA GLU A 50 1.68 -7.29 -14.51
C GLU A 50 2.38 -5.94 -14.59
N VAL A 51 1.66 -4.88 -14.34
CA VAL A 51 2.16 -3.51 -14.31
C VAL A 51 1.89 -2.92 -12.94
N TYR A 52 2.94 -2.45 -12.27
CA TYR A 52 2.80 -1.72 -11.00
C TYR A 52 3.00 -0.23 -11.24
N ALA A 53 1.95 0.54 -11.02
CA ALA A 53 1.93 2.00 -11.21
C ALA A 53 1.02 2.65 -10.17
N ASP A 54 1.43 3.79 -9.64
CA ASP A 54 0.68 4.59 -8.64
C ASP A 54 0.13 3.77 -7.46
N GLY A 55 0.95 2.83 -6.97
CA GLY A 55 0.59 1.98 -5.83
C GLY A 55 -0.44 0.89 -6.13
N GLN A 56 -0.74 0.61 -7.40
CA GLN A 56 -1.69 -0.39 -7.85
C GLN A 56 -1.09 -1.36 -8.86
N VAL A 57 -1.59 -2.59 -8.86
CA VAL A 57 -1.31 -3.57 -9.90
C VAL A 57 -2.45 -3.56 -10.91
N LEU A 58 -2.10 -3.45 -12.18
CA LEU A 58 -2.97 -3.66 -13.31
C LEU A 58 -2.33 -4.68 -14.27
N TYR A 59 -3.09 -5.19 -15.20
CA TYR A 59 -2.63 -6.17 -16.19
C TYR A 59 -2.91 -5.70 -17.60
N THR A 60 -2.06 -6.13 -18.53
CA THR A 60 -2.24 -5.82 -19.97
C THR A 60 -1.65 -6.94 -20.83
N ASP A 61 -1.99 -6.95 -22.11
CA ASP A 61 -1.35 -7.79 -23.12
C ASP A 61 -0.05 -7.15 -23.65
N ASP A 62 0.65 -7.84 -24.53
CA ASP A 62 1.91 -7.41 -25.13
C ASP A 62 1.77 -6.16 -26.02
N LYS A 63 0.57 -5.86 -26.51
CA LYS A 63 0.25 -4.70 -27.37
C LYS A 63 -0.36 -3.54 -26.59
N VAL A 64 -0.57 -3.72 -25.27
CA VAL A 64 -1.29 -2.76 -24.43
C VAL A 64 -2.65 -2.39 -25.04
N SER A 65 -3.35 -3.39 -25.57
CA SER A 65 -4.66 -3.20 -26.24
C SER A 65 -5.77 -2.88 -25.22
N ALA A 66 -5.64 -3.41 -23.98
CA ALA A 66 -6.54 -3.13 -22.87
C ALA A 66 -5.77 -3.06 -21.54
N LEU A 67 -6.28 -2.28 -20.60
CA LEU A 67 -5.82 -2.26 -19.21
C LEU A 67 -6.88 -2.93 -18.33
N LEU A 68 -6.50 -4.00 -17.62
CA LEU A 68 -7.34 -4.73 -16.69
C LEU A 68 -7.02 -4.27 -15.27
N ILE A 69 -7.97 -3.64 -14.61
CA ILE A 69 -7.87 -3.22 -13.21
C ILE A 69 -8.74 -4.15 -12.38
N GLY A 70 -8.13 -4.90 -11.45
CA GLY A 70 -8.85 -5.88 -10.66
C GLY A 70 -7.96 -6.98 -10.11
N SER A 71 -8.59 -8.08 -9.66
CA SER A 71 -7.87 -9.21 -9.06
C SER A 71 -7.74 -10.37 -10.05
N LEU A 72 -6.51 -10.84 -10.21
CA LEU A 72 -6.20 -12.10 -10.87
C LEU A 72 -6.27 -13.22 -9.83
N ILE A 73 -7.19 -14.15 -10.01
CA ILE A 73 -7.38 -15.33 -9.16
C ILE A 73 -6.86 -16.55 -9.91
N ASP A 74 -5.98 -17.31 -9.28
CA ASP A 74 -5.52 -18.60 -9.82
C ASP A 74 -6.67 -19.59 -9.79
N GLY A 75 -7.10 -20.06 -10.94
CA GLY A 75 -8.28 -20.94 -11.07
C GLY A 75 -8.12 -22.34 -10.47
N LYS A 76 -6.88 -22.78 -10.19
CA LYS A 76 -6.61 -24.10 -9.59
C LYS A 76 -6.54 -24.02 -8.06
N THR A 77 -5.90 -22.98 -7.55
CA THR A 77 -5.63 -22.84 -6.11
C THR A 77 -6.57 -21.89 -5.41
N MET A 78 -7.38 -21.12 -6.16
CA MET A 78 -8.23 -20.03 -5.69
C MET A 78 -7.49 -18.91 -4.95
N LYS A 79 -6.17 -18.83 -5.13
CA LYS A 79 -5.36 -17.77 -4.55
C LYS A 79 -5.53 -16.46 -5.34
N ASN A 80 -5.61 -15.37 -4.63
CA ASN A 80 -5.59 -14.04 -5.22
C ASN A 80 -4.14 -13.61 -5.49
N ILE A 81 -3.69 -13.80 -6.73
CA ILE A 81 -2.33 -13.49 -7.18
C ILE A 81 -2.05 -11.99 -7.05
N THR A 82 -3.02 -11.15 -7.39
CA THR A 82 -2.86 -9.68 -7.27
C THR A 82 -2.60 -9.27 -5.83
N THR A 83 -3.33 -9.84 -4.86
CA THR A 83 -3.09 -9.56 -3.44
C THR A 83 -1.70 -10.02 -2.99
N GLU A 84 -1.27 -11.23 -3.36
CA GLU A 84 0.08 -11.72 -3.02
C GLU A 84 1.19 -10.84 -3.64
N ARG A 85 0.97 -10.36 -4.86
CA ARG A 85 1.91 -9.46 -5.53
C ARG A 85 1.95 -8.09 -4.87
N MET A 86 0.78 -7.50 -4.59
CA MET A 86 0.68 -6.24 -3.87
C MET A 86 1.38 -6.28 -2.51
N GLN A 87 1.20 -7.36 -1.74
CA GLN A 87 1.90 -7.55 -0.46
C GLN A 87 3.42 -7.48 -0.64
N LYS A 88 3.96 -8.16 -1.67
CA LYS A 88 5.41 -8.17 -1.96
C LYS A 88 5.92 -6.81 -2.46
N LEU A 89 5.17 -6.15 -3.35
CA LEU A 89 5.56 -4.88 -3.97
C LEU A 89 5.49 -3.70 -3.00
N THR A 90 4.60 -3.78 -2.01
CA THR A 90 4.37 -2.70 -1.04
C THR A 90 4.91 -3.00 0.36
N ALA A 91 5.56 -4.16 0.54
CA ALA A 91 6.22 -4.50 1.80
C ALA A 91 7.36 -3.51 2.10
N ILE A 92 7.48 -3.14 3.36
CA ILE A 92 8.52 -2.24 3.85
C ILE A 92 9.29 -2.89 4.99
N LYS A 93 10.43 -2.35 5.32
CA LYS A 93 11.03 -2.67 6.62
C LYS A 93 10.34 -1.84 7.69
N PHE A 94 9.65 -2.50 8.61
CA PHE A 94 8.90 -1.83 9.69
C PHE A 94 9.77 -0.84 10.49
N SER A 95 11.05 -1.17 10.67
CA SER A 95 12.02 -0.32 11.36
C SER A 95 12.36 0.99 10.62
N GLU A 96 12.02 1.10 9.34
CA GLU A 96 12.21 2.34 8.56
C GLU A 96 11.06 3.34 8.74
N LEU A 97 9.96 2.94 9.40
CA LEU A 97 8.91 3.87 9.77
C LEU A 97 9.41 4.86 10.84
N PRO A 98 9.09 6.15 10.73
CA PRO A 98 9.48 7.16 11.71
C PRO A 98 8.61 7.07 12.98
N LEU A 99 8.76 5.97 13.74
CA LEU A 99 7.88 5.62 14.87
C LEU A 99 7.80 6.71 15.94
N ALA A 100 8.84 7.56 16.08
CA ALA A 100 8.82 8.71 16.98
C ALA A 100 7.78 9.78 16.60
N GLN A 101 7.32 9.78 15.33
CA GLN A 101 6.32 10.68 14.80
C GLN A 101 4.89 10.12 14.89
N ALA A 102 4.70 8.97 15.53
CA ALA A 102 3.40 8.34 15.71
C ALA A 102 2.86 8.54 17.13
N VAL A 103 1.55 8.53 17.26
CA VAL A 103 0.88 8.36 18.56
C VAL A 103 1.04 6.91 18.97
N LYS A 104 1.82 6.68 20.04
CA LYS A 104 2.10 5.35 20.58
C LYS A 104 1.09 4.96 21.64
N GLN A 105 0.48 3.80 21.50
CA GLN A 105 -0.38 3.19 22.51
C GLN A 105 0.21 1.82 22.90
N VAL A 106 0.29 1.53 24.18
CA VAL A 106 0.73 0.23 24.69
C VAL A 106 -0.36 -0.35 25.58
N ARG A 107 -0.70 -1.60 25.34
CA ARG A 107 -1.65 -2.37 26.16
C ARG A 107 -1.03 -3.70 26.55
N GLY A 108 -1.27 -4.12 27.78
CA GLY A 108 -0.66 -5.34 28.33
C GLY A 108 0.87 -5.31 28.24
N ASP A 109 1.48 -6.40 27.78
CA ASP A 109 2.93 -6.53 27.63
C ASP A 109 3.52 -5.82 26.40
N GLY A 110 2.68 -5.34 25.49
CA GLY A 110 3.05 -4.57 24.30
C GLY A 110 3.89 -5.31 23.26
N LYS A 111 4.02 -6.63 23.34
CA LYS A 111 4.96 -7.40 22.50
C LYS A 111 4.54 -7.50 21.04
N ARG A 112 3.24 -7.55 20.76
CA ARG A 112 2.72 -7.59 19.41
C ARG A 112 2.65 -6.17 18.86
N VAL A 113 3.18 -5.91 17.66
CA VAL A 113 3.37 -4.55 17.17
C VAL A 113 2.79 -4.39 15.78
N PHE A 114 2.10 -3.28 15.56
CA PHE A 114 1.75 -2.80 14.24
C PHE A 114 1.69 -1.27 14.19
N ALA A 115 1.72 -0.73 12.98
CA ALA A 115 1.54 0.69 12.74
C ALA A 115 0.35 0.91 11.82
N THR A 116 -0.29 2.08 11.92
CA THR A 116 -1.40 2.45 11.06
C THR A 116 -1.33 3.92 10.69
N PHE A 117 -1.68 4.23 9.43
CA PHE A 117 -1.87 5.59 8.94
C PHE A 117 -3.35 5.90 8.94
N GLU A 118 -3.77 6.87 9.71
CA GLU A 118 -5.18 7.16 9.93
C GLU A 118 -5.50 8.65 9.86
N ASP A 119 -6.66 8.95 9.27
CA ASP A 119 -7.22 10.31 9.26
C ASP A 119 -8.29 10.42 10.36
N PRO A 120 -8.28 11.46 11.21
CA PRO A 120 -9.23 11.61 12.31
C PRO A 120 -10.68 11.74 11.88
N ASN A 121 -10.95 12.12 10.62
CA ASN A 121 -12.30 12.21 10.08
C ASN A 121 -12.71 10.98 9.23
N CYS A 122 -11.82 10.01 9.09
CA CYS A 122 -12.10 8.80 8.33
C CYS A 122 -13.09 7.88 9.08
N GLY A 123 -14.25 7.63 8.50
CA GLY A 123 -15.27 6.76 9.08
C GLY A 123 -14.82 5.30 9.24
N TYR A 124 -14.02 4.78 8.31
CA TYR A 124 -13.44 3.43 8.41
C TYR A 124 -12.38 3.36 9.51
N CYS A 125 -11.58 4.43 9.70
CA CYS A 125 -10.64 4.52 10.80
C CYS A 125 -11.35 4.50 12.15
N LYS A 126 -12.45 5.25 12.31
CA LYS A 126 -13.26 5.24 13.55
C LYS A 126 -13.84 3.86 13.84
N LYS A 127 -14.34 3.15 12.81
CA LYS A 127 -14.81 1.77 12.99
C LYS A 127 -13.67 0.86 13.45
N MET A 128 -12.53 0.94 12.80
CA MET A 128 -11.34 0.15 13.15
C MET A 128 -10.84 0.49 14.56
N ALA A 129 -10.80 1.77 14.95
CA ALA A 129 -10.38 2.19 16.28
C ALA A 129 -11.20 1.52 17.39
N LYS A 130 -12.53 1.40 17.22
CA LYS A 130 -13.41 0.70 18.15
C LYS A 130 -13.11 -0.80 18.26
N GLU A 131 -12.71 -1.42 17.16
CA GLU A 131 -12.34 -2.84 17.15
C GLU A 131 -10.95 -3.06 17.78
N ILE A 132 -9.95 -2.28 17.41
CA ILE A 132 -8.60 -2.41 17.95
C ILE A 132 -8.50 -1.96 19.42
N ALA A 133 -9.50 -1.19 19.92
CA ALA A 133 -9.60 -0.88 21.35
C ALA A 133 -9.76 -2.15 22.22
N LYS A 134 -10.21 -3.26 21.65
CA LYS A 134 -10.39 -4.56 22.32
C LYS A 134 -9.10 -5.41 22.34
N LEU A 135 -8.06 -5.01 21.60
CA LEU A 135 -6.78 -5.71 21.58
C LEU A 135 -6.05 -5.55 22.91
N ASP A 136 -5.39 -6.61 23.33
CA ASP A 136 -4.45 -6.63 24.47
C ASP A 136 -3.06 -7.07 24.02
N ASN A 137 -2.04 -6.91 24.89
CA ASN A 137 -0.66 -7.30 24.63
C ASN A 137 -0.11 -6.75 23.29
N VAL A 138 -0.38 -5.47 23.02
CA VAL A 138 -0.07 -4.82 21.75
C VAL A 138 0.52 -3.43 21.92
N THR A 139 1.49 -3.09 21.08
CA THR A 139 1.94 -1.71 20.83
C THR A 139 1.44 -1.25 19.48
N ILE A 140 0.70 -0.14 19.46
CA ILE A 140 0.13 0.46 18.26
C ILE A 140 0.81 1.81 18.01
N TYR A 141 1.32 2.00 16.80
CA TYR A 141 1.86 3.28 16.34
C TYR A 141 0.88 3.88 15.32
N THR A 142 0.11 4.89 15.73
CA THR A 142 -0.84 5.58 14.85
C THR A 142 -0.21 6.84 14.28
N PHE A 143 0.06 6.84 12.99
CA PHE A 143 0.48 8.00 12.22
C PHE A 143 -0.75 8.83 11.86
N LEU A 144 -0.81 10.08 12.36
CA LEU A 144 -1.88 11.02 12.03
C LEU A 144 -1.69 11.49 10.58
N TYR A 145 -2.52 10.97 9.68
CA TYR A 145 -2.42 11.15 8.23
C TYR A 145 -3.62 11.91 7.67
N PRO A 146 -3.70 13.25 7.87
CA PRO A 146 -4.85 14.07 7.53
C PRO A 146 -4.89 14.40 6.04
N ILE A 147 -5.50 13.51 5.25
CA ILE A 147 -5.61 13.64 3.78
C ILE A 147 -7.02 13.97 3.31
N LEU A 148 -8.03 13.91 4.17
CA LEU A 148 -9.42 14.07 3.77
C LEU A 148 -9.90 15.52 3.75
N SER A 149 -9.44 16.34 4.71
CA SER A 149 -9.92 17.72 4.83
C SER A 149 -8.99 18.61 5.65
N GLN A 150 -9.23 19.93 5.60
CA GLN A 150 -8.57 20.90 6.48
C GLN A 150 -8.91 20.61 7.95
N ASP A 151 -10.16 20.29 8.27
CA ASP A 151 -10.59 19.90 9.63
C ASP A 151 -9.86 18.64 10.14
N SER A 152 -9.53 17.69 9.24
CA SER A 152 -8.66 16.55 9.59
C SER A 152 -7.29 17.02 10.07
N ARG A 153 -6.72 18.04 9.41
CA ARG A 153 -5.42 18.59 9.77
C ARG A 153 -5.47 19.30 11.11
N GLU A 154 -6.49 20.10 11.34
CA GLU A 154 -6.71 20.80 12.61
C GLU A 154 -6.84 19.80 13.77
N LYS A 155 -7.68 18.78 13.62
CA LYS A 155 -7.81 17.72 14.63
C LYS A 155 -6.52 16.95 14.87
N SER A 156 -5.78 16.63 13.80
CA SER A 156 -4.47 15.99 13.94
C SER A 156 -3.49 16.85 14.74
N ASN A 157 -3.44 18.13 14.47
CA ASN A 157 -2.60 19.08 15.23
C ASN A 157 -3.03 19.12 16.71
N GLN A 158 -4.33 19.22 16.99
CA GLN A 158 -4.86 19.24 18.36
C GLN A 158 -4.53 17.94 19.13
N ILE A 159 -4.70 16.79 18.49
CA ILE A 159 -4.35 15.47 19.08
C ILE A 159 -2.84 15.40 19.30
N TRP A 160 -2.03 15.81 18.34
CA TRP A 160 -0.57 15.78 18.46
C TRP A 160 -0.05 16.69 19.57
N CYS A 161 -0.68 17.85 19.77
CA CYS A 161 -0.32 18.82 20.80
C CYS A 161 -0.90 18.49 22.18
N ALA A 162 -1.74 17.47 22.32
CA ALA A 162 -2.29 17.07 23.60
C ALA A 162 -1.18 16.49 24.50
N THR A 163 -1.28 16.74 25.82
CA THR A 163 -0.36 16.18 26.83
C THR A 163 -0.36 14.66 26.79
N ASP A 164 -1.55 14.06 26.63
CA ASP A 164 -1.72 12.61 26.41
C ASP A 164 -2.33 12.41 25.00
N ARG A 165 -1.46 12.21 24.04
CA ARG A 165 -1.83 12.00 22.63
C ARG A 165 -2.66 10.74 22.44
N ALA A 166 -2.33 9.67 23.16
CA ALA A 166 -3.02 8.40 23.05
C ALA A 166 -4.47 8.52 23.56
N LYS A 167 -4.64 9.22 24.68
CA LYS A 167 -5.98 9.51 25.20
C LYS A 167 -6.77 10.42 24.26
N ALA A 168 -6.18 11.50 23.77
CA ALA A 168 -6.84 12.44 22.86
C ALA A 168 -7.29 11.75 21.55
N TRP A 169 -6.46 10.84 21.02
CA TRP A 169 -6.80 10.02 19.87
C TRP A 169 -7.99 9.09 20.15
N ASN A 170 -7.95 8.35 21.26
CA ASN A 170 -9.04 7.42 21.63
C ASN A 170 -10.34 8.18 21.95
N ASP A 171 -10.29 9.28 22.69
CA ASP A 171 -11.45 10.12 22.99
C ASP A 171 -12.16 10.55 21.69
N TRP A 172 -11.41 10.93 20.64
CA TRP A 172 -11.99 11.30 19.37
C TRP A 172 -12.46 10.11 18.53
N MET A 173 -11.62 9.10 18.36
CA MET A 173 -11.90 8.02 17.41
C MET A 173 -12.90 6.99 17.94
N VAL A 174 -12.90 6.74 19.24
CA VAL A 174 -13.75 5.74 19.90
C VAL A 174 -15.00 6.38 20.50
N ASP A 175 -14.80 7.46 21.28
CA ASP A 175 -15.86 8.09 22.08
C ASP A 175 -16.53 9.28 21.39
N GLY A 176 -15.96 9.80 20.30
CA GLY A 176 -16.48 10.95 19.56
C GLY A 176 -16.30 12.29 20.28
N LYS A 177 -15.47 12.35 21.31
CA LYS A 177 -15.13 13.59 22.03
C LYS A 177 -14.12 14.39 21.23
N ALA A 178 -14.50 15.59 20.82
CA ALA A 178 -13.61 16.45 20.03
C ALA A 178 -12.30 16.75 20.79
N PRO A 179 -11.15 16.72 20.09
CA PRO A 179 -9.89 17.09 20.71
C PRO A 179 -9.92 18.55 21.13
N ALA A 180 -9.35 18.83 22.29
CA ALA A 180 -9.27 20.16 22.85
C ALA A 180 -7.92 20.83 22.56
N GLY A 181 -7.86 22.15 22.68
CA GLY A 181 -6.63 22.93 22.48
C GLY A 181 -6.52 23.54 21.10
N LYS A 182 -5.50 24.39 20.91
CA LYS A 182 -5.32 25.17 19.68
C LYS A 182 -4.53 24.41 18.60
N GLY A 183 -3.78 23.35 18.99
CA GLY A 183 -2.92 22.63 18.05
C GLY A 183 -1.73 23.45 17.55
N ASP A 184 -1.20 24.34 18.40
CA ASP A 184 -0.17 25.35 18.08
C ASP A 184 1.25 24.99 18.58
N CYS A 185 1.47 23.73 18.96
CA CYS A 185 2.80 23.23 19.26
C CYS A 185 3.57 22.88 17.95
N ASP A 186 4.79 22.33 18.09
CA ASP A 186 5.52 21.80 16.94
C ASP A 186 4.78 20.57 16.35
N THR A 187 4.22 20.76 15.15
CA THR A 187 3.48 19.76 14.39
C THR A 187 4.27 19.19 13.22
N THR A 188 5.60 19.30 13.22
CA THR A 188 6.50 18.74 12.19
C THR A 188 6.25 17.24 11.98
N ALA A 189 5.86 16.51 13.03
CA ALA A 189 5.47 15.11 12.95
C ALA A 189 4.34 14.85 11.94
N ILE A 190 3.36 15.73 11.84
CA ILE A 190 2.25 15.58 10.89
C ILE A 190 2.75 15.78 9.46
N THR A 191 3.66 16.73 9.24
CA THR A 191 4.29 16.93 7.93
C THR A 191 5.14 15.73 7.53
N THR A 192 5.97 15.21 8.44
CA THR A 192 6.77 13.99 8.23
C THR A 192 5.88 12.79 7.92
N THR A 193 4.75 12.65 8.61
CA THR A 193 3.78 11.57 8.35
C THR A 193 3.19 11.70 6.94
N LEU A 194 2.81 12.90 6.51
CA LEU A 194 2.29 13.14 5.15
C LEU A 194 3.34 12.83 4.07
N GLU A 195 4.58 13.20 4.28
CA GLU A 195 5.69 12.90 3.37
C GLU A 195 5.96 11.38 3.32
N THR A 196 5.99 10.72 4.48
CA THR A 196 6.16 9.27 4.57
C THR A 196 5.03 8.55 3.85
N GLY A 197 3.78 8.95 4.06
CA GLY A 197 2.63 8.37 3.39
C GLY A 197 2.70 8.51 1.87
N ARG A 198 3.13 9.68 1.36
CA ARG A 198 3.34 9.87 -0.09
C ARG A 198 4.46 8.99 -0.64
N LYS A 199 5.62 8.91 0.04
CA LYS A 199 6.73 8.04 -0.35
C LYS A 199 6.32 6.57 -0.41
N LEU A 200 5.44 6.14 0.49
CA LEU A 200 4.91 4.79 0.54
C LEU A 200 3.68 4.59 -0.37
N ALA A 201 3.31 5.59 -1.18
CA ALA A 201 2.11 5.57 -2.03
C ALA A 201 0.85 5.14 -1.25
N ILE A 202 0.62 5.76 -0.07
CA ILE A 202 -0.57 5.53 0.75
C ILE A 202 -1.68 6.45 0.24
N ASN A 203 -2.63 5.89 -0.52
CA ASN A 203 -3.69 6.64 -1.18
C ASN A 203 -5.03 6.60 -0.41
N GLY A 204 -5.06 6.00 0.79
CA GLY A 204 -6.27 5.91 1.60
C GLY A 204 -6.01 5.50 3.04
N THR A 205 -7.00 5.76 3.88
CA THR A 205 -6.98 5.45 5.31
C THR A 205 -8.15 4.55 5.71
N PRO A 206 -7.93 3.65 6.68
CA PRO A 206 -6.66 3.33 7.30
C PRO A 206 -5.73 2.54 6.38
N THR A 207 -4.42 2.61 6.59
CA THR A 207 -3.47 1.66 6.02
C THR A 207 -2.63 1.10 7.15
N ILE A 208 -2.57 -0.23 7.27
CA ILE A 208 -1.93 -0.95 8.37
C ILE A 208 -0.60 -1.54 7.90
N PHE A 209 0.42 -1.48 8.73
CA PHE A 209 1.71 -2.16 8.56
C PHE A 209 1.98 -3.06 9.75
N PHE A 210 2.19 -4.34 9.51
CA PHE A 210 2.59 -5.30 10.52
C PHE A 210 4.11 -5.33 10.68
N ALA A 211 4.61 -5.89 11.79
CA ALA A 211 6.04 -5.89 12.11
C ALA A 211 6.91 -6.68 11.09
N ASP A 212 6.32 -7.59 10.31
CA ASP A 212 6.96 -8.28 9.19
C ASP A 212 7.08 -7.43 7.92
N GLY A 213 6.55 -6.19 7.95
CA GLY A 213 6.52 -5.26 6.83
C GLY A 213 5.32 -5.43 5.92
N GLU A 214 4.42 -6.39 6.17
CA GLU A 214 3.22 -6.54 5.37
C GLU A 214 2.34 -5.30 5.48
N ARG A 215 1.91 -4.78 4.32
CA ARG A 215 0.97 -3.67 4.20
C ARG A 215 -0.43 -4.18 3.91
N VAL A 216 -1.40 -3.69 4.68
CA VAL A 216 -2.83 -3.96 4.46
C VAL A 216 -3.58 -2.64 4.29
N PRO A 217 -4.01 -2.28 3.08
CA PRO A 217 -4.83 -1.11 2.85
C PRO A 217 -6.27 -1.34 3.30
N GLY A 218 -6.87 -0.31 3.92
CA GLY A 218 -8.25 -0.34 4.39
C GLY A 218 -8.42 -0.97 5.78
N ALA A 219 -9.63 -0.80 6.30
CA ALA A 219 -10.02 -1.41 7.57
C ALA A 219 -10.29 -2.91 7.40
N ILE A 220 -9.77 -3.72 8.31
CA ILE A 220 -9.98 -5.17 8.35
C ILE A 220 -10.63 -5.59 9.67
N PRO A 221 -11.36 -6.71 9.71
CA PRO A 221 -11.97 -7.23 10.93
C PRO A 221 -10.92 -7.51 12.02
N LEU A 222 -11.30 -7.35 13.30
CA LEU A 222 -10.44 -7.63 14.45
C LEU A 222 -9.81 -9.03 14.40
N ALA A 223 -10.59 -10.05 14.04
CA ALA A 223 -10.10 -11.42 13.93
C ALA A 223 -8.94 -11.55 12.91
N ARG A 224 -8.95 -10.74 11.84
CA ARG A 224 -7.87 -10.72 10.86
C ARG A 224 -6.63 -10.02 11.40
N ILE A 225 -6.80 -8.94 12.19
CA ILE A 225 -5.68 -8.27 12.88
C ILE A 225 -5.05 -9.24 13.88
N GLU A 226 -5.84 -9.93 14.72
CA GLU A 226 -5.36 -10.93 15.66
C GLU A 226 -4.60 -12.07 14.98
N GLN A 227 -5.15 -12.61 13.87
CA GLN A 227 -4.47 -13.64 13.09
C GLN A 227 -3.09 -13.19 12.61
N LYS A 228 -2.99 -11.95 12.10
CA LYS A 228 -1.73 -11.37 11.62
C LYS A 228 -0.75 -11.14 12.76
N LEU A 229 -1.20 -10.59 13.87
CA LEU A 229 -0.36 -10.38 15.06
C LEU A 229 0.16 -11.67 15.66
N ALA A 230 -0.57 -12.78 15.52
CA ALA A 230 -0.12 -14.11 15.98
C ALA A 230 0.95 -14.72 15.05
N GLN A 231 0.98 -14.34 13.78
CA GLN A 231 1.93 -14.82 12.77
C GLN A 231 3.20 -13.97 12.69
N THR A 232 3.13 -12.73 13.18
CA THR A 232 4.23 -11.78 13.08
C THR A 232 5.16 -11.94 14.28
N PRO A 233 6.50 -12.02 14.07
CA PRO A 233 7.43 -12.08 15.17
C PRO A 233 7.19 -10.94 16.16
N SER A 234 7.13 -11.24 17.46
CA SER A 234 7.16 -10.19 18.48
C SER A 234 8.44 -9.37 18.26
N SER A 235 8.34 -8.04 18.29
CA SER A 235 9.51 -7.17 18.23
C SER A 235 10.41 -7.49 19.43
N GLY A 236 11.30 -8.46 19.26
CA GLY A 236 12.40 -8.70 20.19
C GLY A 236 13.27 -7.46 20.19
N LYS A 237 13.70 -7.06 21.39
CA LYS A 237 14.61 -5.95 21.67
C LYS A 237 15.79 -5.91 20.74
#